data_62fa4e92bfad4f4e5ea54cffb81c1ba8
#
_entry.id   62fa4e92bfad4f4e5ea54cffb81c1ba8
#
_cell.length_a   1.000
_cell.length_b   1.000
_cell.length_c   1.000
_cell.angle_alpha   90.00
_cell.angle_beta   90.00
_cell.angle_gamma   90.00
#
_symmetry.space_group_name_H-M   'P 1'
#
loop_
_entity.id
_entity.type
_entity.pdbx_description
1 polymer ?
#
loop_
_entity_poly.entity_id
_entity_poly.type
_entity_poly.pdbx_seq_one_letter_code
_entity_poly.pdbx_strand_id
1 'polypeptide(L)'
;SLAVANRIRSWRKEKKLSLDELSRRASVSKGMLVEIEKGAANPSIAILCKLAAALGVSVADIVNVSSEPQIHIIQEEAIPVLWQGAQGGYARLLAGTAGPDMIELWQWEMHPGETFTSPGHPAGTFELLHVNEGVLTLTVDETVAQVNAGASAVAKT
;
A
#
# COMPACT_ATOMS: atom_id res chain seq x y z
N SER A 1 -10.56 -3.81 8.81
CA SER A 1 -11.72 -4.33 8.06
C SER A 1 -11.66 -5.84 7.99
N LEU A 2 -12.79 -6.52 8.22
CA LEU A 2 -12.88 -8.00 8.22
C LEU A 2 -12.50 -8.60 6.86
N ALA A 3 -12.79 -7.90 5.77
CA ALA A 3 -12.43 -8.33 4.41
C ALA A 3 -10.91 -8.42 4.21
N VAL A 4 -10.18 -7.41 4.66
CA VAL A 4 -8.71 -7.38 4.62
C VAL A 4 -8.13 -8.50 5.50
N ALA A 5 -8.67 -8.68 6.71
CA ALA A 5 -8.27 -9.75 7.63
C ALA A 5 -8.40 -11.15 6.98
N ASN A 6 -9.56 -11.42 6.38
CA ASN A 6 -9.82 -12.68 5.71
C ASN A 6 -8.91 -12.90 4.50
N ARG A 7 -8.62 -11.85 3.75
CA ARG A 7 -7.74 -11.92 2.58
C ARG A 7 -6.29 -12.25 2.98
N ILE A 8 -5.77 -11.56 3.99
CA ILE A 8 -4.41 -11.83 4.52
C ILE A 8 -4.33 -13.28 5.01
N ARG A 9 -5.33 -13.75 5.77
CA ARG A 9 -5.39 -15.13 6.25
C ARG A 9 -5.45 -16.14 5.10
N SER A 10 -6.23 -15.86 4.05
CA SER A 10 -6.35 -16.74 2.88
C SER A 10 -5.02 -16.87 2.16
N TRP A 11 -4.36 -15.75 1.84
CA TRP A 11 -3.05 -15.74 1.20
C TRP A 11 -2.00 -16.47 2.04
N ARG A 12 -1.97 -16.24 3.37
CA ARG A 12 -1.05 -16.96 4.26
C ARG A 12 -1.26 -18.47 4.19
N LYS A 13 -2.50 -18.93 4.26
CA LYS A 13 -2.83 -20.36 4.17
C LYS A 13 -2.48 -20.95 2.81
N GLU A 14 -2.77 -20.26 1.72
CA GLU A 14 -2.44 -20.67 0.36
C GLU A 14 -0.92 -20.85 0.20
N LYS A 15 -0.13 -19.91 0.73
CA LYS A 15 1.32 -20.00 0.77
C LYS A 15 1.86 -21.00 1.81
N LYS A 16 0.97 -21.69 2.56
CA LYS A 16 1.32 -22.67 3.61
C LYS A 16 2.23 -22.10 4.70
N LEU A 17 2.08 -20.81 5.00
CA LEU A 17 2.84 -20.12 6.05
C LEU A 17 2.14 -20.22 7.39
N SER A 18 2.91 -20.49 8.45
CA SER A 18 2.44 -20.28 9.82
C SER A 18 2.37 -18.78 10.17
N LEU A 19 1.68 -18.43 11.25
CA LEU A 19 1.70 -17.07 11.77
C LEU A 19 3.12 -16.60 12.14
N ASP A 20 3.92 -17.50 12.71
CA ASP A 20 5.30 -17.21 13.08
C ASP A 20 6.16 -16.94 11.84
N GLU A 21 6.00 -17.75 10.81
CA GLU A 21 6.76 -17.60 9.56
C GLU A 21 6.40 -16.30 8.86
N LEU A 22 5.11 -15.98 8.70
CA LEU A 22 4.68 -14.72 8.09
C LEU A 22 5.12 -13.51 8.92
N SER A 23 4.98 -13.57 10.24
CA SER A 23 5.44 -12.53 11.17
C SER A 23 6.92 -12.22 10.96
N ARG A 24 7.75 -13.25 10.91
CA ARG A 24 9.20 -13.13 10.69
C ARG A 24 9.52 -12.54 9.31
N ARG A 25 8.91 -13.05 8.23
CA ARG A 25 9.14 -12.58 6.86
C ARG A 25 8.70 -11.13 6.65
N ALA A 26 7.57 -10.77 7.23
CA ALA A 26 7.01 -9.42 7.12
C ALA A 26 7.63 -8.42 8.10
N SER A 27 8.47 -8.87 9.05
CA SER A 27 8.96 -8.01 10.15
C SER A 27 7.81 -7.30 10.89
N VAL A 28 6.73 -8.06 11.16
CA VAL A 28 5.55 -7.63 11.92
C VAL A 28 5.43 -8.55 13.12
N SER A 29 5.11 -8.03 14.31
CA SER A 29 4.97 -8.88 15.47
C SER A 29 3.85 -9.91 15.30
N LYS A 30 4.02 -11.12 15.86
CA LYS A 30 3.00 -12.16 15.82
C LYS A 30 1.69 -11.70 16.42
N GLY A 31 1.74 -10.96 17.54
CA GLY A 31 0.56 -10.41 18.20
C GLY A 31 -0.22 -9.48 17.27
N MET A 32 0.47 -8.54 16.60
CA MET A 32 -0.14 -7.65 15.62
C MET A 32 -0.77 -8.45 14.47
N LEU A 33 -0.09 -9.44 13.93
CA LEU A 33 -0.61 -10.27 12.85
C LEU A 33 -1.87 -11.04 13.26
N VAL A 34 -1.89 -11.57 14.48
CA VAL A 34 -3.07 -12.24 15.05
C VAL A 34 -4.26 -11.26 15.14
N GLU A 35 -4.05 -10.06 15.64
CA GLU A 35 -5.11 -9.05 15.75
C GLU A 35 -5.62 -8.60 14.38
N ILE A 36 -4.71 -8.44 13.40
CA ILE A 36 -5.09 -8.15 12.01
C ILE A 36 -5.96 -9.27 11.43
N GLU A 37 -5.53 -10.53 11.56
CA GLU A 37 -6.28 -11.68 11.01
C GLU A 37 -7.61 -11.95 11.73
N LYS A 38 -7.78 -11.46 12.95
CA LYS A 38 -9.07 -11.46 13.67
C LYS A 38 -9.97 -10.29 13.23
N GLY A 39 -9.45 -9.31 12.52
CA GLY A 39 -10.17 -8.08 12.20
C GLY A 39 -10.27 -7.10 13.37
N ALA A 40 -9.55 -7.36 14.47
CA ALA A 40 -9.53 -6.54 15.67
C ALA A 40 -8.62 -5.31 15.52
N ALA A 41 -7.64 -5.35 14.62
CA ALA A 41 -6.78 -4.22 14.27
C ALA A 41 -6.86 -3.93 12.77
N ASN A 42 -6.83 -2.65 12.42
CA ASN A 42 -6.68 -2.22 11.03
C ASN A 42 -5.19 -2.01 10.74
N PRO A 43 -4.61 -2.74 9.77
CA PRO A 43 -3.22 -2.55 9.42
C PRO A 43 -3.01 -1.18 8.78
N SER A 44 -1.92 -0.50 9.15
CA SER A 44 -1.47 0.68 8.43
C SER A 44 -0.99 0.31 7.03
N ILE A 45 -0.86 1.29 6.13
CA ILE A 45 -0.31 1.07 4.79
C ILE A 45 1.09 0.45 4.86
N ALA A 46 1.92 0.87 5.80
CA ALA A 46 3.26 0.31 5.99
C ALA A 46 3.22 -1.18 6.35
N ILE A 47 2.28 -1.59 7.18
CA ILE A 47 2.08 -3.01 7.54
C ILE A 47 1.53 -3.78 6.35
N LEU A 48 0.58 -3.22 5.60
CA LEU A 48 0.04 -3.83 4.37
C LEU A 48 1.14 -4.08 3.34
N CYS A 49 2.02 -3.10 3.10
CA CYS A 49 3.16 -3.26 2.19
C CYS A 49 4.11 -4.38 2.64
N LYS A 50 4.42 -4.46 3.93
CA LYS A 50 5.27 -5.54 4.49
C LYS A 50 4.63 -6.91 4.33
N LEU A 51 3.33 -7.02 4.61
CA LEU A 51 2.60 -8.28 4.47
C LEU A 51 2.48 -8.68 3.00
N ALA A 52 2.17 -7.74 2.10
CA ALA A 52 2.10 -7.97 0.66
C ALA A 52 3.44 -8.50 0.13
N ALA A 53 4.55 -7.84 0.46
CA ALA A 53 5.90 -8.28 0.07
C ALA A 53 6.22 -9.69 0.60
N ALA A 54 5.93 -9.98 1.86
CA ALA A 54 6.17 -11.28 2.47
C ALA A 54 5.31 -12.41 1.88
N LEU A 55 4.11 -12.08 1.43
CA LEU A 55 3.18 -13.00 0.77
C LEU A 55 3.44 -13.14 -0.73
N GLY A 56 4.23 -12.24 -1.34
CA GLY A 56 4.46 -12.21 -2.78
C GLY A 56 3.21 -11.79 -3.57
N VAL A 57 2.43 -10.88 -3.02
CA VAL A 57 1.20 -10.34 -3.62
C VAL A 57 1.23 -8.82 -3.60
N SER A 58 0.30 -8.16 -4.32
CA SER A 58 0.15 -6.71 -4.26
C SER A 58 -0.67 -6.26 -3.05
N VAL A 59 -0.56 -5.00 -2.67
CA VAL A 59 -1.50 -4.39 -1.70
C VAL A 59 -2.92 -4.45 -2.26
N ALA A 60 -3.08 -4.25 -3.58
CA ALA A 60 -4.36 -4.38 -4.27
C ALA A 60 -5.00 -5.77 -4.11
N ASP A 61 -4.21 -6.84 -4.15
CA ASP A 61 -4.70 -8.20 -3.88
C ASP A 61 -5.26 -8.34 -2.46
N ILE A 62 -4.62 -7.71 -1.50
CA ILE A 62 -5.04 -7.75 -0.09
C ILE A 62 -6.32 -6.93 0.13
N VAL A 63 -6.40 -5.73 -0.43
CA VAL A 63 -7.57 -4.83 -0.23
C VAL A 63 -8.70 -5.06 -1.21
N ASN A 64 -8.51 -5.98 -2.17
CA ASN A 64 -9.50 -6.37 -3.16
C ASN A 64 -9.96 -5.25 -4.12
N VAL A 65 -9.02 -4.40 -4.52
CA VAL A 65 -9.24 -3.39 -5.58
C VAL A 65 -8.69 -3.82 -6.93
N SER A 66 -8.07 -5.00 -7.01
CA SER A 66 -7.66 -5.63 -8.26
C SER A 66 -8.73 -6.57 -8.77
N SER A 67 -8.78 -6.77 -10.05
CA SER A 67 -9.77 -7.60 -10.68
C SER A 67 -9.25 -8.43 -11.85
N GLU A 68 -9.90 -9.56 -12.05
CA GLU A 68 -9.90 -10.25 -13.32
C GLU A 68 -11.33 -10.28 -13.87
N PRO A 69 -11.72 -9.42 -14.63
CA PRO A 69 -12.29 -9.49 -15.96
C PRO A 69 -11.64 -8.45 -16.86
N GLN A 70 -11.97 -8.47 -18.15
CA GLN A 70 -11.39 -7.53 -19.12
C GLN A 70 -11.64 -6.05 -18.77
N ILE A 71 -12.72 -5.78 -18.05
CA ILE A 71 -13.04 -4.45 -17.50
C ILE A 71 -13.60 -4.65 -16.10
N HIS A 72 -13.02 -3.95 -15.12
CA HIS A 72 -13.51 -3.88 -13.75
C HIS A 72 -13.69 -2.45 -13.33
N ILE A 73 -14.88 -2.12 -12.87
CA ILE A 73 -15.20 -0.78 -12.35
C ILE A 73 -15.19 -0.85 -10.83
N ILE A 74 -14.36 -0.03 -10.20
CA ILE A 74 -14.30 0.12 -8.76
C ILE A 74 -15.12 1.36 -8.42
N GLN A 75 -16.22 1.15 -7.71
CA GLN A 75 -17.08 2.25 -7.28
C GLN A 75 -16.43 3.05 -6.15
N GLU A 76 -16.79 4.32 -6.02
CA GLU A 76 -16.27 5.25 -5.02
C GLU A 76 -16.31 4.67 -3.60
N GLU A 77 -17.40 4.01 -3.24
CA GLU A 77 -17.64 3.44 -1.91
C GLU A 77 -16.71 2.25 -1.60
N ALA A 78 -16.15 1.62 -2.64
CA ALA A 78 -15.23 0.49 -2.50
C ALA A 78 -13.76 0.92 -2.38
N ILE A 79 -13.45 2.20 -2.67
CA ILE A 79 -12.07 2.70 -2.63
C ILE A 79 -11.63 2.92 -1.17
N PRO A 80 -10.62 2.18 -0.68
CA PRO A 80 -10.20 2.30 0.70
C PRO A 80 -9.32 3.53 0.94
N VAL A 81 -9.47 4.16 2.10
CA VAL A 81 -8.48 5.10 2.65
C VAL A 81 -7.47 4.28 3.46
N LEU A 82 -6.21 4.28 3.05
CA LEU A 82 -5.16 3.44 3.62
C LEU A 82 -4.13 4.22 4.45
N TRP A 83 -4.13 5.54 4.34
CA TRP A 83 -3.36 6.44 5.18
C TRP A 83 -4.18 7.68 5.51
N GLN A 84 -4.01 8.18 6.73
CA GLN A 84 -4.56 9.45 7.20
C GLN A 84 -3.45 10.24 7.89
N GLY A 85 -3.25 11.47 7.45
CA GLY A 85 -2.30 12.40 8.03
C GLY A 85 -2.88 13.11 9.25
N ALA A 86 -1.99 13.61 10.11
CA ALA A 86 -2.37 14.32 11.34
C ALA A 86 -3.06 15.67 11.07
N GLN A 87 -2.89 16.25 9.89
CA GLN A 87 -3.47 17.50 9.46
C GLN A 87 -4.70 17.33 8.55
N GLY A 88 -5.19 16.09 8.41
CA GLY A 88 -6.36 15.79 7.61
C GLY A 88 -6.07 15.26 6.20
N GLY A 89 -4.81 15.08 5.84
CA GLY A 89 -4.43 14.42 4.59
C GLY A 89 -4.82 12.95 4.56
N TYR A 90 -4.85 12.37 3.37
CA TYR A 90 -5.21 10.97 3.18
C TYR A 90 -4.54 10.36 1.95
N ALA A 91 -4.48 9.04 1.91
CA ALA A 91 -4.13 8.28 0.71
C ALA A 91 -5.18 7.20 0.45
N ARG A 92 -5.58 7.09 -0.81
CA ARG A 92 -6.55 6.11 -1.30
C ARG A 92 -5.93 5.26 -2.39
N LEU A 93 -6.14 3.94 -2.33
CA LEU A 93 -5.78 3.04 -3.42
C LEU A 93 -6.96 2.97 -4.38
N LEU A 94 -6.86 3.68 -5.51
CA LEU A 94 -7.95 3.83 -6.47
C LEU A 94 -8.15 2.56 -7.30
N ALA A 95 -7.05 1.95 -7.74
CA ALA A 95 -7.06 0.73 -8.55
C ALA A 95 -5.71 0.03 -8.45
N GLY A 96 -5.68 -1.25 -8.77
CA GLY A 96 -4.46 -2.01 -8.86
C GLY A 96 -4.63 -3.27 -9.70
N THR A 97 -3.52 -3.80 -10.19
CA THR A 97 -3.45 -5.10 -10.86
C THR A 97 -2.84 -6.15 -9.95
N ALA A 98 -3.14 -7.41 -10.19
CA ALA A 98 -2.53 -8.53 -9.51
C ALA A 98 -1.29 -9.04 -10.27
N GLY A 99 -0.46 -9.79 -9.56
CA GLY A 99 0.67 -10.49 -10.16
C GLY A 99 2.04 -9.85 -9.93
N PRO A 100 3.10 -10.44 -10.51
CA PRO A 100 4.47 -9.99 -10.24
C PRO A 100 4.79 -8.61 -10.82
N ASP A 101 4.12 -8.21 -11.90
CA ASP A 101 4.28 -6.91 -12.56
C ASP A 101 3.08 -6.00 -12.23
N MET A 102 2.73 -5.94 -10.95
CA MET A 102 1.60 -5.16 -10.48
C MET A 102 1.79 -3.66 -10.67
N ILE A 103 0.67 -2.98 -10.94
CA ILE A 103 0.58 -1.52 -11.03
C ILE A 103 -0.50 -1.09 -10.05
N GLU A 104 -0.23 -0.04 -9.29
CA GLU A 104 -1.17 0.54 -8.33
C GLU A 104 -1.37 2.02 -8.64
N LEU A 105 -2.62 2.46 -8.65
CA LEU A 105 -3.00 3.84 -8.83
C LEU A 105 -3.46 4.40 -7.49
N TRP A 106 -2.75 5.41 -7.02
CA TRP A 106 -3.00 6.05 -5.74
C TRP A 106 -3.43 7.50 -5.91
N GLN A 107 -4.29 7.96 -5.03
CA GLN A 107 -4.60 9.37 -4.82
C GLN A 107 -4.08 9.80 -3.45
N TRP A 108 -3.32 10.90 -3.45
CA TRP A 108 -2.78 11.49 -2.24
C TRP A 108 -3.28 12.92 -2.08
N GLU A 109 -3.72 13.25 -0.90
CA GLU A 109 -3.88 14.61 -0.44
C GLU A 109 -3.04 14.77 0.82
N MET A 110 -2.06 15.65 0.78
CA MET A 110 -1.17 15.92 1.90
C MET A 110 -1.21 17.41 2.22
N HIS A 111 -1.40 17.70 3.48
CA HIS A 111 -1.39 19.08 3.97
C HIS A 111 0.03 19.49 4.37
N PRO A 112 0.34 20.81 4.41
CA PRO A 112 1.66 21.28 4.82
C PRO A 112 2.10 20.68 6.15
N GLY A 113 3.32 20.16 6.20
CA GLY A 113 3.90 19.51 7.37
C GLY A 113 3.59 18.03 7.53
N GLU A 114 2.73 17.47 6.71
CA GLU A 114 2.50 16.02 6.70
C GLU A 114 3.59 15.29 5.94
N THR A 115 3.95 14.11 6.44
CA THR A 115 4.97 13.24 5.86
C THR A 115 4.47 11.81 5.86
N PHE A 116 4.70 11.12 4.76
CA PHE A 116 4.54 9.68 4.66
C PHE A 116 5.88 9.04 4.33
N THR A 117 6.26 8.03 5.10
CA THR A 117 7.47 7.25 4.84
C THR A 117 7.07 5.83 4.47
N SER A 118 7.40 5.42 3.26
CA SER A 118 7.24 4.04 2.81
C SER A 118 8.46 3.20 3.23
N PRO A 119 8.28 1.94 3.65
CA PRO A 119 9.38 1.00 3.65
C PRO A 119 9.88 0.80 2.21
N GLY A 120 11.14 0.41 2.06
CA GLY A 120 11.73 0.15 0.73
C GLY A 120 10.90 -0.86 -0.07
N HIS A 121 10.80 -0.64 -1.35
CA HIS A 121 10.14 -1.53 -2.29
C HIS A 121 11.11 -2.62 -2.78
N PRO A 122 10.60 -3.70 -3.40
CA PRO A 122 11.48 -4.67 -4.07
C PRO A 122 12.36 -3.99 -5.13
N ALA A 123 13.58 -4.48 -5.29
CA ALA A 123 14.51 -3.95 -6.27
C ALA A 123 13.89 -3.90 -7.68
N GLY A 124 14.05 -2.76 -8.35
CA GLY A 124 13.49 -2.53 -9.69
C GLY A 124 12.06 -1.97 -9.69
N THR A 125 11.53 -1.58 -8.54
CA THR A 125 10.26 -0.87 -8.46
C THR A 125 10.43 0.58 -8.92
N PHE A 126 9.46 1.07 -9.67
CA PHE A 126 9.36 2.46 -10.08
C PHE A 126 8.06 3.08 -9.57
N GLU A 127 8.16 4.31 -9.12
CA GLU A 127 7.00 5.15 -8.80
C GLU A 127 6.89 6.28 -9.80
N LEU A 128 5.69 6.49 -10.29
CA LEU A 128 5.34 7.60 -11.18
C LEU A 128 4.43 8.55 -10.40
N LEU A 129 4.85 9.79 -10.27
CA LEU A 129 4.10 10.79 -9.52
C LEU A 129 3.76 11.98 -10.42
N HIS A 130 2.58 12.53 -10.22
CA HIS A 130 2.18 13.80 -10.80
C HIS A 130 1.58 14.68 -9.72
N VAL A 131 2.05 15.91 -9.59
CA VAL A 131 1.56 16.87 -8.60
C VAL A 131 0.54 17.79 -9.27
N ASN A 132 -0.71 17.70 -8.85
CA ASN A 132 -1.79 18.55 -9.35
C ASN A 132 -1.75 19.94 -8.72
N GLU A 133 -1.51 20.02 -7.41
CA GLU A 133 -1.51 21.25 -6.63
C GLU A 133 -0.40 21.25 -5.59
N GLY A 134 0.15 22.41 -5.29
CA GLY A 134 1.16 22.58 -4.26
C GLY A 134 2.57 22.15 -4.69
N VAL A 135 3.39 21.80 -3.71
CA VAL A 135 4.77 21.35 -3.90
C VAL A 135 5.00 20.12 -3.02
N LEU A 136 5.41 19.03 -3.65
CA LEU A 136 5.79 17.82 -2.96
C LEU A 136 7.31 17.76 -2.79
N THR A 137 7.78 17.55 -1.57
CA THR A 137 9.18 17.15 -1.32
C THR A 137 9.26 15.62 -1.34
N LEU A 138 9.96 15.08 -2.32
CA LEU A 138 10.16 13.65 -2.51
C LEU A 138 11.58 13.28 -2.09
N THR A 139 11.72 12.27 -1.23
CA THR A 139 13.00 11.73 -0.82
C THR A 139 13.08 10.25 -1.19
N VAL A 140 14.11 9.88 -1.93
CA VAL A 140 14.44 8.48 -2.25
C VAL A 140 15.90 8.27 -1.88
N ASP A 141 16.15 7.41 -0.92
CA ASP A 141 17.46 7.23 -0.28
C ASP A 141 18.04 8.58 0.22
N GLU A 142 19.16 9.02 -0.33
CA GLU A 142 19.80 10.31 -0.01
C GLU A 142 19.40 11.45 -0.95
N THR A 143 18.60 11.15 -1.98
CA THR A 143 18.19 12.13 -2.99
C THR A 143 16.90 12.81 -2.58
N VAL A 144 16.93 14.13 -2.49
CA VAL A 144 15.76 14.98 -2.20
C VAL A 144 15.45 15.84 -3.41
N ALA A 145 14.20 15.85 -3.83
CA ALA A 145 13.71 16.67 -4.94
C ALA A 145 12.39 17.35 -4.58
N GLN A 146 12.16 18.53 -5.13
CA GLN A 146 10.87 19.19 -5.08
C GLN A 146 10.15 19.02 -6.41
N VAL A 147 8.90 18.56 -6.34
CA VAL A 147 8.02 18.38 -7.49
C VAL A 147 6.91 19.41 -7.38
N ASN A 148 6.94 20.41 -8.26
CA ASN A 148 5.95 21.49 -8.29
C ASN A 148 4.65 21.04 -8.95
N ALA A 149 3.57 21.78 -8.71
CA ALA A 149 2.29 21.59 -9.40
C ALA A 149 2.50 21.58 -10.94
N GLY A 150 1.86 20.61 -11.60
CA GLY A 150 1.98 20.37 -13.03
C GLY A 150 3.21 19.54 -13.45
N ALA A 151 4.14 19.30 -12.55
CA ALA A 151 5.30 18.46 -12.82
C ALA A 151 5.06 17.00 -12.48
N SER A 152 5.83 16.13 -13.12
CA SER A 152 5.84 14.68 -12.83
C SER A 152 7.25 14.24 -12.45
N ALA A 153 7.32 13.20 -11.65
CA ALA A 153 8.56 12.56 -11.26
C ALA A 153 8.51 11.05 -11.53
N VAL A 154 9.68 10.50 -11.82
CA VAL A 154 9.90 9.05 -11.88
C VAL A 154 10.92 8.74 -10.79
N ALA A 155 10.54 7.94 -9.83
CA ALA A 155 11.41 7.49 -8.77
C ALA A 155 11.69 5.99 -8.92
N LYS A 156 12.95 5.61 -8.82
CA LYS A 156 13.37 4.21 -8.71
C LYS A 156 13.64 3.93 -7.24
N THR A 157 12.83 3.08 -6.65
CA THR A 157 12.86 2.75 -5.22
C THR A 157 13.35 1.34 -4.97
#